data_bf557ad259e22fc20ab54c8c38ccdac9
#
_entry.id   bf557ad259e22fc20ab54c8c38ccdac9
#
_cell.length_a   1.000
_cell.length_b   1.000
_cell.length_c   1.000
_cell.angle_alpha   90.00
_cell.angle_beta   90.00
_cell.angle_gamma   90.00
#
_symmetry.space_group_name_H-M   'P 1'
#
loop_
_entity.id
_entity.type
_entity.pdbx_description
1 polymer ?
#
loop_
_entity_poly.entity_id
_entity_poly.type
_entity_poly.pdbx_seq_one_letter_code
_entity_poly.pdbx_strand_id
1 'polypeptide(L)'
;IGEYQPETFPVFERLSKERNAPLSLSSALVEWTPTSDLKGSYQSHNLKTVVQTVVVLNALGHVVADEALQIGLQSVVSNTGLLGRWQLLNAAPRTICDTAHNKEGLSYTMDQLRETNYENLHLVLGVVSDKDLESILPLFPTNANYYFCKPSLERGLDSKLLQEKALVYGLEGTRFDSVSQAYKSAQEAATKNDCIYIGGSTFVVAEVLQ
;
A
#
# COMPACT_ATOMS: atom_id res chain seq x y z
N ILE A 1 15.04 13.02 2.77
CA ILE A 1 13.66 12.96 2.26
C ILE A 1 13.59 12.15 0.98
N GLY A 2 12.44 11.51 0.72
CA GLY A 2 12.22 10.61 -0.42
C GLY A 2 12.18 11.34 -1.75
N GLU A 3 11.16 12.13 -1.97
CA GLU A 3 10.90 12.82 -3.23
C GLU A 3 10.82 14.32 -3.05
N TYR A 4 11.18 15.04 -4.13
CA TYR A 4 11.03 16.48 -4.18
C TYR A 4 9.55 16.82 -4.46
N GLN A 5 8.98 17.62 -3.58
CA GLN A 5 7.64 18.20 -3.74
C GLN A 5 7.76 19.72 -3.57
N PRO A 6 7.45 20.52 -4.60
CA PRO A 6 7.64 21.99 -4.54
C PRO A 6 6.92 22.65 -3.34
N GLU A 7 5.75 22.12 -2.96
CA GLU A 7 4.91 22.67 -1.90
C GLU A 7 5.50 22.43 -0.51
N THR A 8 6.15 21.30 -0.28
CA THR A 8 6.65 20.89 1.04
C THR A 8 8.16 21.08 1.20
N PHE A 9 8.92 21.02 0.11
CA PHE A 9 10.39 21.11 0.13
C PHE A 9 10.93 22.37 0.85
N PRO A 10 10.36 23.58 0.66
CA PRO A 10 10.82 24.78 1.36
C PRO A 10 10.75 24.67 2.88
N VAL A 11 9.80 23.90 3.41
CA VAL A 11 9.69 23.66 4.87
C VAL A 11 10.86 22.80 5.36
N PHE A 12 11.18 21.72 4.64
CA PHE A 12 12.31 20.86 4.98
C PHE A 12 13.64 21.60 4.85
N GLU A 13 13.82 22.39 3.78
CA GLU A 13 15.04 23.17 3.57
C GLU A 13 15.25 24.20 4.69
N ARG A 14 14.21 24.93 5.07
CA ARG A 14 14.27 25.91 6.18
C ARG A 14 14.63 25.22 7.49
N LEU A 15 13.94 24.14 7.85
CA LEU A 15 14.18 23.41 9.10
C LEU A 15 15.58 22.78 9.13
N SER A 16 16.06 22.28 8.02
CA SER A 16 17.42 21.77 7.87
C SER A 16 18.46 22.83 8.25
N LYS A 17 18.31 24.04 7.72
CA LYS A 17 19.19 25.19 8.02
C LYS A 17 19.07 25.62 9.48
N GLU A 18 17.85 25.80 9.99
CA GLU A 18 17.57 26.20 11.38
C GLU A 18 18.12 25.20 12.42
N ARG A 19 18.06 23.91 12.10
CA ARG A 19 18.49 22.82 13.00
C ARG A 19 19.93 22.38 12.77
N ASN A 20 20.64 22.99 11.80
CA ASN A 20 21.96 22.54 11.36
C ASN A 20 21.99 21.03 11.04
N ALA A 21 20.92 20.53 10.40
CA ALA A 21 20.72 19.13 10.03
C ALA A 21 20.82 19.00 8.50
N PRO A 22 21.90 18.45 7.93
CA PRO A 22 22.05 18.31 6.49
C PRO A 22 20.89 17.54 5.85
N LEU A 23 20.38 18.07 4.73
CA LEU A 23 19.25 17.50 4.00
C LEU A 23 19.74 16.75 2.77
N SER A 24 19.32 15.49 2.63
CA SER A 24 19.58 14.66 1.45
C SER A 24 18.28 14.33 0.74
N LEU A 25 18.28 14.35 -0.59
CA LEU A 25 17.15 14.01 -1.45
C LEU A 25 17.42 12.68 -2.15
N SER A 26 16.68 11.62 -1.80
CA SER A 26 16.94 10.27 -2.31
C SER A 26 16.57 10.09 -3.78
N SER A 27 15.67 10.91 -4.33
CA SER A 27 15.32 10.91 -5.75
C SER A 27 16.51 11.29 -6.66
N ALA A 28 17.55 11.91 -6.11
CA ALA A 28 18.78 12.22 -6.84
C ALA A 28 19.71 10.99 -7.03
N LEU A 29 19.45 9.87 -6.33
CA LEU A 29 20.18 8.62 -6.50
C LEU A 29 19.65 7.88 -7.74
N VAL A 30 20.24 8.14 -8.89
CA VAL A 30 19.73 7.70 -10.19
C VAL A 30 20.22 6.30 -10.58
N GLU A 31 21.39 5.83 -10.11
CA GLU A 31 22.11 4.73 -10.77
C GLU A 31 21.87 3.33 -10.21
N TRP A 32 21.36 3.18 -8.99
CA TRP A 32 21.18 1.86 -8.41
C TRP A 32 19.82 1.70 -7.72
N THR A 33 18.99 0.80 -8.23
CA THR A 33 17.75 0.38 -7.58
C THR A 33 17.94 -1.04 -7.07
N PRO A 34 18.11 -1.24 -5.75
CA PRO A 34 18.24 -2.59 -5.19
C PRO A 34 16.94 -3.39 -5.37
N THR A 35 17.08 -4.71 -5.40
CA THR A 35 15.93 -5.62 -5.36
C THR A 35 15.47 -5.84 -3.92
N SER A 36 14.16 -6.11 -3.75
CA SER A 36 13.55 -6.41 -2.45
C SER A 36 12.58 -7.59 -2.56
N ASP A 37 12.32 -8.25 -1.45
CA ASP A 37 11.22 -9.21 -1.32
C ASP A 37 9.85 -8.54 -1.26
N LEU A 38 9.77 -7.23 -1.01
CA LEU A 38 8.55 -6.43 -1.08
C LEU A 38 8.20 -6.11 -2.55
N LYS A 39 7.00 -6.53 -3.00
CA LYS A 39 6.61 -6.54 -4.43
C LYS A 39 5.74 -5.36 -4.89
N GLY A 40 5.39 -4.42 -4.01
CA GLY A 40 4.68 -3.20 -4.41
C GLY A 40 5.52 -2.33 -5.34
N SER A 41 4.96 -1.80 -6.42
CA SER A 41 5.66 -0.95 -7.40
C SER A 41 6.25 0.31 -6.75
N TYR A 42 5.56 0.87 -5.76
CA TYR A 42 6.01 2.01 -4.96
C TYR A 42 7.28 1.73 -4.13
N GLN A 43 7.66 0.48 -3.96
CA GLN A 43 8.88 0.14 -3.19
C GLN A 43 10.15 0.63 -3.87
N SER A 44 10.16 0.84 -5.18
CA SER A 44 11.29 1.44 -5.89
C SER A 44 11.67 2.82 -5.32
N HIS A 45 10.68 3.63 -4.92
CA HIS A 45 10.89 4.93 -4.28
C HIS A 45 11.38 4.78 -2.83
N ASN A 46 10.77 3.85 -2.08
CA ASN A 46 11.16 3.58 -0.70
C ASN A 46 12.60 3.05 -0.61
N LEU A 47 12.98 2.16 -1.52
CA LEU A 47 14.33 1.58 -1.56
C LEU A 47 15.40 2.65 -1.80
N LYS A 48 15.16 3.62 -2.67
CA LYS A 48 16.07 4.78 -2.83
C LYS A 48 16.26 5.54 -1.52
N THR A 49 15.18 5.72 -0.76
CA THR A 49 15.23 6.39 0.55
C THR A 49 16.03 5.58 1.57
N VAL A 50 15.87 4.26 1.57
CA VAL A 50 16.66 3.36 2.43
C VAL A 50 18.13 3.44 2.09
N VAL A 51 18.50 3.33 0.81
CA VAL A 51 19.90 3.43 0.35
C VAL A 51 20.51 4.76 0.75
N GLN A 52 19.83 5.89 0.51
CA GLN A 52 20.30 7.20 0.92
C GLN A 52 20.49 7.31 2.44
N THR A 53 19.59 6.69 3.20
CA THR A 53 19.72 6.67 4.67
C THR A 53 20.98 5.91 5.08
N VAL A 54 21.26 4.76 4.48
CA VAL A 54 22.49 3.99 4.75
C VAL A 54 23.74 4.78 4.37
N VAL A 55 23.74 5.49 3.23
CA VAL A 55 24.86 6.37 2.84
C VAL A 55 25.11 7.43 3.92
N VAL A 56 24.08 8.07 4.43
CA VAL A 56 24.21 9.07 5.52
C VAL A 56 24.70 8.42 6.81
N LEU A 57 24.19 7.26 7.19
CA LEU A 57 24.63 6.53 8.39
C LEU A 57 26.11 6.15 8.30
N ASN A 58 26.57 5.65 7.14
CA ASN A 58 27.96 5.32 6.91
C ASN A 58 28.87 6.56 7.04
N ALA A 59 28.44 7.70 6.53
CA ALA A 59 29.16 8.97 6.67
C ALA A 59 29.23 9.45 8.15
N LEU A 60 28.28 9.05 8.98
CA LEU A 60 28.25 9.35 10.42
C LEU A 60 29.00 8.29 11.26
N GLY A 61 29.64 7.29 10.65
CA GLY A 61 30.40 6.25 11.31
C GLY A 61 29.63 4.98 11.71
N HIS A 62 28.36 4.87 11.30
CA HIS A 62 27.55 3.66 11.47
C HIS A 62 27.70 2.77 10.23
N VAL A 63 28.73 1.91 10.24
CA VAL A 63 29.11 1.13 9.04
C VAL A 63 28.11 0.03 8.74
N VAL A 64 27.42 0.15 7.59
CA VAL A 64 26.60 -0.89 6.99
C VAL A 64 27.27 -1.27 5.66
N ALA A 65 27.75 -2.50 5.54
CA ALA A 65 28.36 -2.99 4.30
C ALA A 65 27.29 -3.16 3.20
N ASP A 66 27.69 -2.97 1.94
CA ASP A 66 26.78 -3.10 0.78
C ASP A 66 26.14 -4.49 0.70
N GLU A 67 26.90 -5.53 0.99
CA GLU A 67 26.38 -6.91 1.04
C GLU A 67 25.29 -7.08 2.11
N ALA A 68 25.50 -6.52 3.31
CA ALA A 68 24.51 -6.56 4.40
C ALA A 68 23.25 -5.80 4.02
N LEU A 69 23.37 -4.65 3.34
CA LEU A 69 22.24 -3.90 2.82
C LEU A 69 21.47 -4.72 1.79
N GLN A 70 22.13 -5.34 0.82
CA GLN A 70 21.48 -6.16 -0.20
C GLN A 70 20.73 -7.36 0.41
N ILE A 71 21.37 -8.12 1.30
CA ILE A 71 20.76 -9.26 2.00
C ILE A 71 19.56 -8.78 2.82
N GLY A 72 19.71 -7.68 3.57
CA GLY A 72 18.64 -7.10 4.37
C GLY A 72 17.41 -6.72 3.55
N LEU A 73 17.60 -6.10 2.39
CA LEU A 73 16.52 -5.70 1.49
C LEU A 73 15.81 -6.90 0.82
N GLN A 74 16.53 -7.99 0.58
CA GLN A 74 15.97 -9.23 0.03
C GLN A 74 15.26 -10.09 1.08
N SER A 75 15.38 -9.74 2.34
CA SER A 75 14.85 -10.51 3.48
C SER A 75 14.04 -9.64 4.45
N VAL A 76 13.40 -8.57 3.94
CA VAL A 76 12.64 -7.62 4.78
C VAL A 76 11.54 -8.35 5.54
N VAL A 77 10.71 -9.14 4.84
CA VAL A 77 9.58 -9.85 5.46
C VAL A 77 10.07 -10.84 6.52
N SER A 78 11.05 -11.66 6.21
CA SER A 78 11.56 -12.68 7.15
C SER A 78 12.27 -12.08 8.35
N ASN A 79 13.00 -10.97 8.17
CA ASN A 79 13.75 -10.32 9.24
C ASN A 79 12.89 -9.46 10.16
N THR A 80 11.79 -8.90 9.65
CA THR A 80 11.01 -7.88 10.38
C THR A 80 9.56 -8.26 10.65
N GLY A 81 9.03 -9.28 9.96
CA GLY A 81 7.61 -9.61 10.00
C GLY A 81 6.71 -8.55 9.33
N LEU A 82 7.27 -7.68 8.48
CA LEU A 82 6.49 -6.65 7.77
C LEU A 82 5.52 -7.30 6.77
N LEU A 83 4.23 -7.15 7.03
CA LEU A 83 3.16 -7.72 6.22
C LEU A 83 2.33 -6.63 5.54
N GLY A 84 1.50 -7.05 4.56
CA GLY A 84 0.52 -6.17 3.90
C GLY A 84 1.14 -5.13 2.96
N ARG A 85 2.23 -5.44 2.27
CA ARG A 85 2.87 -4.59 1.27
C ARG A 85 2.86 -5.29 -0.08
N TRP A 86 1.75 -5.20 -0.82
CA TRP A 86 1.50 -5.96 -2.05
C TRP A 86 1.76 -7.46 -1.83
N GLN A 87 1.22 -7.96 -0.71
CA GLN A 87 1.48 -9.31 -0.25
C GLN A 87 0.58 -10.31 -0.95
N LEU A 88 1.20 -11.33 -1.57
CA LEU A 88 0.48 -12.45 -2.13
C LEU A 88 0.07 -13.40 -1.00
N LEU A 89 -1.24 -13.60 -0.82
CA LEU A 89 -1.81 -14.54 0.16
C LEU A 89 -2.11 -15.89 -0.46
N ASN A 90 -2.53 -15.91 -1.72
CA ASN A 90 -2.85 -17.12 -2.46
C ASN A 90 -2.53 -16.94 -3.95
N ALA A 91 -2.10 -18.01 -4.59
CA ALA A 91 -1.71 -18.00 -6.00
C ALA A 91 -2.90 -18.18 -6.97
N ALA A 92 -3.95 -18.93 -6.58
CA ALA A 92 -5.11 -19.21 -7.41
C ALA A 92 -6.38 -19.49 -6.57
N PRO A 93 -7.40 -18.60 -6.57
CA PRO A 93 -7.35 -17.26 -7.19
C PRO A 93 -6.21 -16.42 -6.63
N ARG A 94 -5.60 -15.58 -7.48
CA ARG A 94 -4.56 -14.68 -7.01
C ARG A 94 -5.15 -13.74 -5.98
N THR A 95 -4.68 -13.83 -4.75
CA THR A 95 -5.17 -13.00 -3.65
C THR A 95 -4.04 -12.11 -3.14
N ILE A 96 -4.23 -10.81 -3.21
CA ILE A 96 -3.25 -9.80 -2.83
C ILE A 96 -3.84 -8.89 -1.75
N CYS A 97 -3.07 -8.57 -0.73
CA CYS A 97 -3.43 -7.51 0.21
C CYS A 97 -2.39 -6.40 0.24
N ASP A 98 -2.87 -5.15 0.41
CA ASP A 98 -2.01 -3.98 0.57
C ASP A 98 -2.62 -2.97 1.54
N THR A 99 -1.80 -2.41 2.42
CA THR A 99 -2.20 -1.45 3.45
C THR A 99 -2.28 0.00 2.96
N ALA A 100 -2.14 0.25 1.66
CA ALA A 100 -2.36 1.57 1.08
C ALA A 100 -3.76 2.10 1.44
N HIS A 101 -3.81 3.34 1.93
CA HIS A 101 -5.03 3.93 2.49
C HIS A 101 -5.14 5.44 2.26
N ASN A 102 -4.23 6.02 1.52
CA ASN A 102 -4.22 7.41 1.08
C ASN A 102 -4.14 7.48 -0.45
N LYS A 103 -4.38 8.66 -1.00
CA LYS A 103 -4.43 8.88 -2.44
C LYS A 103 -3.17 8.39 -3.14
N GLU A 104 -2.00 8.75 -2.62
CA GLU A 104 -0.70 8.44 -3.22
C GLU A 104 -0.45 6.92 -3.23
N GLY A 105 -0.60 6.26 -2.09
CA GLY A 105 -0.40 4.81 -1.99
C GLY A 105 -1.41 4.03 -2.83
N LEU A 106 -2.69 4.42 -2.80
CA LEU A 106 -3.74 3.78 -3.59
C LEU A 106 -3.54 3.97 -5.09
N SER A 107 -3.02 5.12 -5.55
CA SER A 107 -2.70 5.31 -6.96
C SER A 107 -1.72 4.24 -7.44
N TYR A 108 -0.59 4.05 -6.75
CA TYR A 108 0.38 3.02 -7.10
C TYR A 108 -0.19 1.60 -7.07
N THR A 109 -0.98 1.27 -6.02
CA THR A 109 -1.53 -0.08 -5.90
C THR A 109 -2.61 -0.35 -6.94
N MET A 110 -3.45 0.62 -7.27
CA MET A 110 -4.48 0.46 -8.32
C MET A 110 -3.86 0.41 -9.71
N ASP A 111 -2.80 1.16 -9.98
CA ASP A 111 -2.07 1.07 -11.26
C ASP A 111 -1.43 -0.32 -11.41
N GLN A 112 -0.74 -0.82 -10.39
CA GLN A 112 -0.17 -2.16 -10.39
C GLN A 112 -1.24 -3.26 -10.53
N LEU A 113 -2.42 -3.05 -9.94
CA LEU A 113 -3.55 -3.96 -10.06
C LEU A 113 -4.10 -4.03 -11.49
N ARG A 114 -4.17 -2.89 -12.21
CA ARG A 114 -4.56 -2.83 -13.63
C ARG A 114 -3.58 -3.57 -14.55
N GLU A 115 -2.31 -3.63 -14.18
CA GLU A 115 -1.27 -4.38 -14.92
C GLU A 115 -1.28 -5.88 -14.61
N THR A 116 -2.03 -6.31 -13.59
CA THR A 116 -2.14 -7.71 -13.19
C THR A 116 -3.12 -8.46 -14.09
N ASN A 117 -2.72 -9.63 -14.61
CA ASN A 117 -3.60 -10.44 -15.44
C ASN A 117 -4.63 -11.21 -14.60
N TYR A 118 -5.91 -11.07 -14.90
CA TYR A 118 -7.03 -11.78 -14.30
C TYR A 118 -8.25 -11.77 -15.25
N GLU A 119 -9.20 -12.70 -15.04
CA GLU A 119 -10.48 -12.69 -15.76
C GLU A 119 -11.47 -11.74 -15.08
N ASN A 120 -11.66 -11.85 -13.77
CA ASN A 120 -12.49 -10.96 -12.97
C ASN A 120 -11.72 -10.46 -11.76
N LEU A 121 -12.06 -9.24 -11.33
CA LEU A 121 -11.50 -8.62 -10.14
C LEU A 121 -12.53 -8.57 -9.02
N HIS A 122 -12.15 -9.06 -7.85
CA HIS A 122 -12.92 -8.99 -6.61
C HIS A 122 -12.19 -8.06 -5.63
N LEU A 123 -12.88 -7.02 -5.15
CA LEU A 123 -12.31 -6.00 -4.28
C LEU A 123 -12.96 -6.03 -2.90
N VAL A 124 -12.24 -6.52 -1.90
CA VAL A 124 -12.63 -6.43 -0.48
C VAL A 124 -12.17 -5.07 0.04
N LEU A 125 -13.11 -4.14 0.22
CA LEU A 125 -12.83 -2.74 0.53
C LEU A 125 -13.47 -2.32 1.85
N GLY A 126 -12.63 -1.85 2.75
CA GLY A 126 -13.06 -1.18 3.98
C GLY A 126 -12.11 -0.04 4.34
N VAL A 127 -12.65 1.00 4.94
CA VAL A 127 -11.90 2.21 5.28
C VAL A 127 -12.22 2.67 6.70
N VAL A 128 -11.47 3.62 7.23
CA VAL A 128 -11.77 4.30 8.49
C VAL A 128 -12.48 5.63 8.22
N SER A 129 -13.26 6.11 9.20
CA SER A 129 -14.19 7.24 9.05
C SER A 129 -13.52 8.61 8.82
N ASP A 130 -12.22 8.73 9.13
CA ASP A 130 -11.42 9.95 8.97
C ASP A 130 -10.78 10.09 7.57
N LYS A 131 -11.12 9.20 6.63
CA LYS A 131 -10.57 9.23 5.27
C LYS A 131 -11.35 10.15 4.34
N ASP A 132 -10.60 10.87 3.51
CA ASP A 132 -11.13 11.63 2.38
C ASP A 132 -11.53 10.67 1.24
N LEU A 133 -12.79 10.24 1.28
CA LEU A 133 -13.34 9.29 0.30
C LEU A 133 -13.38 9.89 -1.12
N GLU A 134 -13.57 11.20 -1.24
CA GLU A 134 -13.66 11.88 -2.55
C GLU A 134 -12.32 11.83 -3.30
N SER A 135 -11.21 11.82 -2.56
CA SER A 135 -9.88 11.71 -3.17
C SER A 135 -9.46 10.28 -3.50
N ILE A 136 -10.01 9.27 -2.81
CA ILE A 136 -9.55 7.88 -2.96
C ILE A 136 -10.49 7.00 -3.80
N LEU A 137 -11.82 7.16 -3.70
CA LEU A 137 -12.77 6.30 -4.42
C LEU A 137 -12.63 6.39 -5.95
N PRO A 138 -12.35 7.55 -6.57
CA PRO A 138 -12.14 7.63 -8.02
C PRO A 138 -10.94 6.82 -8.55
N LEU A 139 -10.03 6.38 -7.67
CA LEU A 139 -8.85 5.59 -8.06
C LEU A 139 -9.18 4.14 -8.34
N PHE A 140 -10.26 3.64 -7.76
CA PHE A 140 -10.66 2.24 -7.85
C PHE A 140 -11.32 1.91 -9.20
N PRO A 141 -11.08 0.70 -9.76
CA PRO A 141 -11.63 0.30 -11.04
C PRO A 141 -13.15 0.06 -10.97
N THR A 142 -13.91 0.58 -11.93
CA THR A 142 -15.36 0.39 -12.02
C THR A 142 -15.77 -0.99 -12.52
N ASN A 143 -14.87 -1.72 -13.18
CA ASN A 143 -15.10 -3.07 -13.70
C ASN A 143 -14.67 -4.17 -12.72
N ALA A 144 -15.08 -4.05 -11.45
CA ALA A 144 -14.75 -5.01 -10.40
C ALA A 144 -16.00 -5.35 -9.57
N ASN A 145 -15.96 -6.51 -8.91
CA ASN A 145 -16.98 -6.93 -7.94
C ASN A 145 -16.58 -6.45 -6.55
N TYR A 146 -17.33 -5.54 -5.96
CA TYR A 146 -17.00 -4.97 -4.64
C TYR A 146 -17.65 -5.71 -3.50
N TYR A 147 -16.87 -5.91 -2.44
CA TYR A 147 -17.26 -6.48 -1.15
C TYR A 147 -16.94 -5.45 -0.07
N PHE A 148 -17.88 -4.52 0.15
CA PHE A 148 -17.72 -3.44 1.12
C PHE A 148 -17.83 -3.98 2.54
N CYS A 149 -16.88 -3.65 3.41
CA CYS A 149 -16.83 -4.14 4.78
C CYS A 149 -16.47 -3.06 5.78
N LYS A 150 -16.83 -3.31 7.05
CA LYS A 150 -16.42 -2.48 8.17
C LYS A 150 -15.29 -3.18 8.92
N PRO A 151 -14.10 -2.58 9.08
CA PRO A 151 -13.08 -3.12 9.98
C PRO A 151 -13.53 -3.05 11.44
N SER A 152 -13.11 -4.03 12.25
CA SER A 152 -13.54 -4.25 13.64
C SER A 152 -12.87 -3.28 14.62
N LEU A 153 -13.09 -1.99 14.42
CA LEU A 153 -12.64 -0.92 15.31
C LEU A 153 -13.69 0.19 15.39
N GLU A 154 -13.67 0.99 16.45
CA GLU A 154 -14.66 2.06 16.68
C GLU A 154 -14.75 3.04 15.51
N ARG A 155 -13.60 3.47 14.96
CA ARG A 155 -13.54 4.38 13.81
C ARG A 155 -13.66 3.69 12.44
N GLY A 156 -13.99 2.40 12.38
CA GLY A 156 -14.31 1.73 11.13
C GLY A 156 -15.54 2.37 10.47
N LEU A 157 -15.41 2.78 9.20
CA LEU A 157 -16.52 3.34 8.46
C LEU A 157 -17.60 2.28 8.27
N ASP A 158 -18.86 2.66 8.48
CA ASP A 158 -20.00 1.78 8.24
C ASP A 158 -20.04 1.32 6.78
N SER A 159 -20.23 0.01 6.55
CA SER A 159 -20.15 -0.58 5.20
C SER A 159 -21.28 -0.11 4.28
N LYS A 160 -22.45 0.27 4.84
CA LYS A 160 -23.55 0.83 4.06
C LYS A 160 -23.19 2.25 3.59
N LEU A 161 -22.63 3.07 4.47
CA LEU A 161 -22.20 4.42 4.11
C LEU A 161 -21.07 4.38 3.07
N LEU A 162 -20.12 3.45 3.20
CA LEU A 162 -19.07 3.25 2.20
C LEU A 162 -19.65 2.86 0.84
N GLN A 163 -20.59 1.90 0.80
CA GLN A 163 -21.28 1.46 -0.43
C GLN A 163 -22.04 2.63 -1.09
N GLU A 164 -22.80 3.42 -0.33
CA GLU A 164 -23.53 4.59 -0.83
C GLU A 164 -22.59 5.64 -1.45
N LYS A 165 -21.46 5.92 -0.80
CA LYS A 165 -20.45 6.84 -1.32
C LYS A 165 -19.73 6.28 -2.55
N ALA A 166 -19.41 5.00 -2.56
CA ALA A 166 -18.74 4.31 -3.67
C ALA A 166 -19.61 4.28 -4.94
N LEU A 167 -20.92 4.14 -4.78
CA LEU A 167 -21.88 4.12 -5.90
C LEU A 167 -21.82 5.41 -6.74
N VAL A 168 -21.53 6.56 -6.13
CA VAL A 168 -21.37 7.85 -6.85
C VAL A 168 -20.26 7.78 -7.90
N TYR A 169 -19.26 6.92 -7.67
CA TYR A 169 -18.13 6.69 -8.57
C TYR A 169 -18.27 5.44 -9.44
N GLY A 170 -19.47 4.84 -9.48
CA GLY A 170 -19.74 3.63 -10.27
C GLY A 170 -19.11 2.35 -9.68
N LEU A 171 -18.78 2.36 -8.39
CA LEU A 171 -18.24 1.17 -7.70
C LEU A 171 -19.40 0.39 -7.11
N GLU A 172 -19.80 -0.69 -7.79
CA GLU A 172 -20.97 -1.49 -7.45
C GLU A 172 -20.59 -2.79 -6.72
N GLY A 173 -21.34 -3.16 -5.70
CA GLY A 173 -21.07 -4.41 -4.97
C GLY A 173 -21.96 -4.61 -3.76
N THR A 174 -21.65 -5.66 -2.99
CA THR A 174 -22.39 -6.08 -1.81
C THR A 174 -21.70 -5.63 -0.53
N ARG A 175 -22.48 -5.27 0.49
CA ARG A 175 -21.97 -4.91 1.81
C ARG A 175 -21.98 -6.07 2.78
N PHE A 176 -21.05 -6.08 3.71
CA PHE A 176 -20.86 -7.07 4.76
C PHE A 176 -20.58 -6.38 6.10
N ASP A 177 -20.94 -7.05 7.19
CA ASP A 177 -20.78 -6.52 8.54
C ASP A 177 -19.33 -6.67 9.07
N SER A 178 -18.53 -7.54 8.43
CA SER A 178 -17.13 -7.76 8.80
C SER A 178 -16.23 -8.02 7.60
N VAL A 179 -14.93 -7.80 7.79
CA VAL A 179 -13.88 -8.10 6.80
C VAL A 179 -13.86 -9.59 6.47
N SER A 180 -13.96 -10.45 7.48
CA SER A 180 -13.95 -11.90 7.30
C SER A 180 -15.10 -12.39 6.42
N GLN A 181 -16.34 -11.87 6.62
CA GLN A 181 -17.49 -12.24 5.78
C GLN A 181 -17.30 -11.76 4.34
N ALA A 182 -16.83 -10.53 4.14
CA ALA A 182 -16.56 -9.98 2.82
C ALA A 182 -15.50 -10.79 2.07
N TYR A 183 -14.39 -11.12 2.74
CA TYR A 183 -13.31 -11.89 2.14
C TYR A 183 -13.76 -13.33 1.81
N LYS A 184 -14.48 -14.00 2.71
CA LYS A 184 -15.05 -15.31 2.46
C LYS A 184 -15.98 -15.30 1.25
N SER A 185 -16.87 -14.32 1.15
CA SER A 185 -17.77 -14.19 0.01
C SER A 185 -17.01 -13.94 -1.31
N ALA A 186 -15.93 -13.15 -1.28
CA ALA A 186 -15.07 -12.96 -2.44
C ALA A 186 -14.37 -14.28 -2.86
N GLN A 187 -13.90 -15.07 -1.88
CA GLN A 187 -13.29 -16.38 -2.15
C GLN A 187 -14.28 -17.39 -2.75
N GLU A 188 -15.52 -17.40 -2.27
CA GLU A 188 -16.57 -18.29 -2.78
C GLU A 188 -17.02 -17.93 -4.20
N ALA A 189 -16.94 -16.65 -4.57
CA ALA A 189 -17.32 -16.17 -5.90
C ALA A 189 -16.19 -16.28 -6.94
N ALA A 190 -14.93 -16.22 -6.49
CA ALA A 190 -13.77 -16.17 -7.38
C ALA A 190 -13.43 -17.55 -7.97
N THR A 191 -13.11 -17.55 -9.27
CA THR A 191 -12.50 -18.70 -9.96
C THR A 191 -10.98 -18.67 -9.86
N LYS A 192 -10.32 -19.74 -10.25
CA LYS A 192 -8.85 -19.84 -10.21
C LYS A 192 -8.11 -18.77 -11.05
N ASN A 193 -8.79 -18.21 -12.05
CA ASN A 193 -8.23 -17.21 -12.97
C ASN A 193 -8.53 -15.77 -12.53
N ASP A 194 -9.29 -15.59 -11.46
CA ASP A 194 -9.64 -14.27 -10.94
C ASP A 194 -8.57 -13.72 -10.00
N CYS A 195 -8.70 -12.44 -9.70
CA CYS A 195 -7.89 -11.76 -8.68
C CYS A 195 -8.78 -11.25 -7.55
N ILE A 196 -8.36 -11.49 -6.31
CA ILE A 196 -8.95 -10.88 -5.12
C ILE A 196 -7.94 -9.85 -4.59
N TYR A 197 -8.35 -8.60 -4.49
CA TYR A 197 -7.58 -7.56 -3.83
C TYR A 197 -8.25 -7.16 -2.52
N ILE A 198 -7.46 -7.03 -1.45
CA ILE A 198 -7.94 -6.69 -0.10
C ILE A 198 -7.20 -5.43 0.36
N GLY A 199 -7.94 -4.35 0.66
CA GLY A 199 -7.29 -3.10 1.02
C GLY A 199 -8.22 -1.96 1.44
N GLY A 200 -7.70 -0.73 1.26
CA GLY A 200 -8.35 0.52 1.66
C GLY A 200 -8.05 0.95 3.10
N SER A 201 -7.58 0.02 3.94
CA SER A 201 -7.14 0.31 5.31
C SER A 201 -6.16 -0.73 5.82
N THR A 202 -5.18 -0.29 6.60
CA THR A 202 -4.30 -1.19 7.36
C THR A 202 -5.08 -2.15 8.26
N PHE A 203 -6.20 -1.71 8.82
CA PHE A 203 -7.03 -2.53 9.71
C PHE A 203 -7.76 -3.65 8.99
N VAL A 204 -8.23 -3.40 7.77
CA VAL A 204 -8.82 -4.43 6.90
C VAL A 204 -7.79 -5.53 6.60
N VAL A 205 -6.59 -5.12 6.22
CA VAL A 205 -5.50 -6.07 5.93
C VAL A 205 -5.09 -6.85 7.18
N ALA A 206 -4.99 -6.17 8.34
CA ALA A 206 -4.63 -6.83 9.59
C ALA A 206 -5.62 -7.93 9.99
N GLU A 207 -6.93 -7.74 9.78
CA GLU A 207 -7.94 -8.75 10.09
C GLU A 207 -7.88 -9.98 9.17
N VAL A 208 -7.34 -9.83 7.96
CA VAL A 208 -7.18 -10.96 7.03
C VAL A 208 -5.88 -11.74 7.30
N LEU A 209 -4.88 -11.09 7.92
CA LEU A 209 -3.57 -11.67 8.22
C LEU A 209 -3.50 -12.37 9.58
N GLN A 210 -4.53 -12.29 10.40
CA GLN A 210 -4.67 -12.99 11.68
C GLN A 210 -5.08 -14.45 11.47
#